data_e9e3b9c3f78a160d6378d9a40edd1ac3
#
_entry.id   e9e3b9c3f78a160d6378d9a40edd1ac3
#
_cell.length_a   1.000
_cell.length_b   1.000
_cell.length_c   1.000
_cell.angle_alpha   90.00
_cell.angle_beta   90.00
_cell.angle_gamma   90.00
#
_symmetry.space_group_name_H-M   'P 1'
#
loop_
_entity.id
_entity.type
_entity.pdbx_description
1 polymer ?
#
loop_
_entity_poly.entity_id
_entity_poly.type
_entity_poly.pdbx_seq_one_letter_code
_entity_poly.pdbx_strand_id
1 'polypeptide(L)'
;MKRVLLAFLAALICVFSFAKEPSSITVMSFNIRGSENNDGTNSWDFRFSPVGYMMDDILPDVVGMQEPSQNQLIFFKDNFSQYKWVGVGRNDGKKLGEFTCILYNSKKVSVGKNGTFWLSDTPDKPSFGWEADHACTAVWAVIKDKKSGNSFFMVNTHIDVDGAEFRGKAIELILKKIDELNTSNLPVVLTGGFNMEEDNLMLAPVKESFQNARTVAFQTDDVRTYHNYGKVSQKIDHIFIKGFSSCLEFKTITERYGDRAYVSDHNPIIATLIL
;
A
#
# COMPACT_ATOMS: atom_id res chain seq x y z
N MET A 1 35.87 -63.91 -35.03
CA MET A 1 36.12 -62.62 -34.37
C MET A 1 34.89 -61.69 -34.59
N LYS A 2 33.99 -61.60 -33.64
CA LYS A 2 32.79 -60.76 -33.76
C LYS A 2 33.08 -59.43 -33.00
N ARG A 3 33.07 -58.31 -33.74
CA ARG A 3 33.22 -56.98 -33.17
C ARG A 3 31.84 -56.52 -32.66
N VAL A 4 31.71 -56.32 -31.36
CA VAL A 4 30.54 -55.72 -30.73
C VAL A 4 30.70 -54.20 -30.76
N LEU A 5 29.81 -53.50 -31.47
CA LEU A 5 29.76 -52.03 -31.51
C LEU A 5 28.88 -51.57 -30.40
N LEU A 6 29.45 -50.94 -29.35
CA LEU A 6 28.70 -50.29 -28.29
C LEU A 6 28.31 -48.87 -28.79
N ALA A 7 27.03 -48.65 -29.01
CA ALA A 7 26.49 -47.32 -29.27
C ALA A 7 26.16 -46.64 -27.91
N PHE A 8 26.90 -45.60 -27.54
CA PHE A 8 26.56 -44.72 -26.44
C PHE A 8 25.45 -43.74 -26.88
N LEU A 9 24.25 -43.95 -26.37
CA LEU A 9 23.14 -43.02 -26.55
C LEU A 9 23.26 -41.93 -25.46
N ALA A 10 23.82 -40.77 -25.81
CA ALA A 10 23.85 -39.62 -24.91
C ALA A 10 22.43 -38.98 -24.88
N ALA A 11 21.69 -39.22 -23.81
CA ALA A 11 20.42 -38.55 -23.56
C ALA A 11 20.68 -37.10 -23.17
N LEU A 12 20.43 -36.17 -24.08
CA LEU A 12 20.47 -34.73 -23.83
C LEU A 12 19.21 -34.36 -23.01
N ILE A 13 19.34 -34.27 -21.68
CA ILE A 13 18.27 -33.76 -20.82
C ILE A 13 18.25 -32.25 -20.97
N CYS A 14 17.39 -31.74 -21.86
CA CYS A 14 17.05 -30.34 -21.90
C CYS A 14 16.29 -29.98 -20.61
N VAL A 15 16.98 -29.39 -19.65
CA VAL A 15 16.35 -28.75 -18.51
C VAL A 15 15.68 -27.48 -19.02
N PHE A 16 14.40 -27.58 -19.39
CA PHE A 16 13.59 -26.40 -19.62
C PHE A 16 13.43 -25.68 -18.27
N SER A 17 14.25 -24.66 -18.06
CA SER A 17 13.97 -23.67 -17.03
C SER A 17 12.69 -22.94 -17.47
N PHE A 18 11.54 -23.30 -16.91
CA PHE A 18 10.33 -22.53 -17.08
C PHE A 18 10.59 -21.17 -16.45
N ALA A 19 10.90 -20.17 -17.28
CA ALA A 19 10.86 -18.79 -16.83
C ALA A 19 9.47 -18.57 -16.24
N LYS A 20 9.44 -18.17 -14.97
CA LYS A 20 8.20 -17.88 -14.27
C LYS A 20 7.50 -16.76 -15.04
N GLU A 21 6.24 -16.97 -15.43
CA GLU A 21 5.44 -15.93 -16.08
C GLU A 21 5.44 -14.67 -15.23
N PRO A 22 5.72 -13.50 -15.80
CA PRO A 22 5.62 -12.25 -15.07
C PRO A 22 4.20 -12.11 -14.51
N SER A 23 4.10 -11.82 -13.24
CA SER A 23 2.84 -11.68 -12.54
C SER A 23 2.60 -10.22 -12.22
N SER A 24 1.41 -9.73 -12.56
CA SER A 24 0.97 -8.40 -12.15
C SER A 24 0.32 -8.44 -10.78
N ILE A 25 0.58 -7.42 -9.99
CA ILE A 25 -0.05 -7.17 -8.70
C ILE A 25 -0.66 -5.78 -8.70
N THR A 26 -1.90 -5.65 -8.20
CA THR A 26 -2.56 -4.38 -8.04
C THR A 26 -2.41 -3.88 -6.60
N VAL A 27 -1.83 -2.70 -6.45
CA VAL A 27 -1.61 -2.05 -5.15
C VAL A 27 -2.38 -0.74 -5.11
N MET A 28 -3.27 -0.60 -4.14
CA MET A 28 -4.05 0.60 -3.89
C MET A 28 -3.50 1.34 -2.67
N SER A 29 -3.54 2.68 -2.68
CA SER A 29 -3.46 3.52 -1.48
C SER A 29 -4.81 4.20 -1.29
N PHE A 30 -5.37 4.10 -0.10
CA PHE A 30 -6.70 4.61 0.20
C PHE A 30 -6.81 5.19 1.61
N ASN A 31 -6.83 6.51 1.69
CA ASN A 31 -7.32 7.18 2.90
C ASN A 31 -8.85 7.07 2.91
N ILE A 32 -9.37 6.23 3.81
CA ILE A 32 -10.81 5.93 3.88
C ILE A 32 -11.61 6.99 4.63
N ARG A 33 -10.95 7.91 5.31
CA ARG A 33 -11.55 8.87 6.27
C ARG A 33 -12.22 8.18 7.44
N GLY A 34 -11.68 8.32 8.62
CA GLY A 34 -12.14 7.65 9.85
C GLY A 34 -13.64 7.84 10.13
N SER A 35 -14.28 6.82 10.66
CA SER A 35 -15.72 6.83 10.91
C SER A 35 -16.14 7.76 12.05
N GLU A 36 -15.21 8.16 12.91
CA GLU A 36 -15.46 9.06 14.03
C GLU A 36 -15.62 10.54 13.60
N ASN A 37 -15.30 10.85 12.33
CA ASN A 37 -15.40 12.19 11.80
C ASN A 37 -16.86 12.55 11.52
N ASN A 38 -17.30 13.72 12.04
CA ASN A 38 -18.61 14.26 11.74
C ASN A 38 -18.59 15.07 10.44
N ASP A 39 -18.67 14.37 9.32
CA ASP A 39 -18.66 14.95 7.97
C ASP A 39 -20.10 15.17 7.41
N GLY A 40 -21.12 15.18 8.28
CA GLY A 40 -22.52 15.35 7.89
C GLY A 40 -22.99 14.26 6.93
N THR A 41 -23.47 14.65 5.74
CA THR A 41 -23.92 13.70 4.71
C THR A 41 -22.78 12.89 4.08
N ASN A 42 -21.52 13.20 4.41
CA ASN A 42 -20.34 12.45 4.00
C ASN A 42 -19.75 11.60 5.14
N SER A 43 -20.41 11.50 6.30
CA SER A 43 -20.01 10.60 7.37
C SER A 43 -20.04 9.14 6.92
N TRP A 44 -19.35 8.27 7.64
CA TRP A 44 -19.20 6.84 7.28
C TRP A 44 -20.53 6.14 7.03
N ASP A 45 -21.56 6.44 7.81
CA ASP A 45 -22.90 5.84 7.66
C ASP A 45 -23.53 6.06 6.29
N PHE A 46 -23.04 7.03 5.52
CA PHE A 46 -23.46 7.29 4.14
C PHE A 46 -22.45 6.79 3.09
N ARG A 47 -21.22 6.42 3.50
CA ARG A 47 -20.15 6.03 2.59
C ARG A 47 -19.85 4.53 2.57
N PHE A 48 -20.28 3.74 3.57
CA PHE A 48 -19.92 2.32 3.64
C PHE A 48 -20.38 1.54 2.41
N SER A 49 -21.60 1.78 1.89
CA SER A 49 -22.09 1.11 0.67
C SER A 49 -21.32 1.52 -0.58
N PRO A 50 -21.11 2.82 -0.88
CA PRO A 50 -20.24 3.25 -1.98
C PRO A 50 -18.82 2.68 -1.90
N VAL A 51 -18.21 2.64 -0.72
CA VAL A 51 -16.90 1.99 -0.51
C VAL A 51 -16.98 0.50 -0.83
N GLY A 52 -18.05 -0.17 -0.40
CA GLY A 52 -18.31 -1.56 -0.72
C GLY A 52 -18.38 -1.80 -2.23
N TYR A 53 -19.16 -1.02 -2.95
CA TYR A 53 -19.28 -1.14 -4.41
C TYR A 53 -17.96 -0.88 -5.13
N MET A 54 -17.19 0.12 -4.70
CA MET A 54 -15.85 0.38 -5.21
C MET A 54 -14.93 -0.83 -5.01
N MET A 55 -14.92 -1.41 -3.83
CA MET A 55 -14.06 -2.56 -3.51
C MET A 55 -14.46 -3.81 -4.29
N ASP A 56 -15.74 -4.02 -4.57
CA ASP A 56 -16.22 -5.14 -5.41
C ASP A 56 -15.89 -4.93 -6.90
N ASP A 57 -15.91 -3.70 -7.38
CA ASP A 57 -15.59 -3.36 -8.76
C ASP A 57 -14.10 -3.50 -9.06
N ILE A 58 -13.25 -2.92 -8.19
CA ILE A 58 -11.80 -2.85 -8.41
C ILE A 58 -11.09 -4.13 -7.98
N LEU A 59 -11.49 -4.76 -6.88
CA LEU A 59 -10.89 -5.97 -6.30
C LEU A 59 -9.35 -5.91 -6.19
N PRO A 60 -8.75 -4.88 -5.58
CA PRO A 60 -7.31 -4.75 -5.49
C PRO A 60 -6.69 -5.94 -4.75
N ASP A 61 -5.46 -6.34 -5.15
CA ASP A 61 -4.75 -7.43 -4.49
C ASP A 61 -4.27 -7.02 -3.09
N VAL A 62 -3.81 -5.77 -2.96
CA VAL A 62 -3.32 -5.20 -1.70
C VAL A 62 -3.71 -3.73 -1.60
N VAL A 63 -4.10 -3.28 -0.40
CA VAL A 63 -4.47 -1.89 -0.11
C VAL A 63 -3.68 -1.38 1.08
N GLY A 64 -2.88 -0.34 0.89
CA GLY A 64 -2.42 0.50 1.98
C GLY A 64 -3.56 1.44 2.37
N MET A 65 -4.15 1.21 3.54
CA MET A 65 -5.29 2.00 4.01
C MET A 65 -4.88 2.92 5.15
N GLN A 66 -5.31 4.17 5.10
CA GLN A 66 -5.06 5.19 6.11
C GLN A 66 -6.37 5.61 6.74
N GLU A 67 -6.32 5.94 8.02
CA GLU A 67 -7.41 6.37 8.88
C GLU A 67 -8.54 5.35 9.16
N PRO A 68 -8.52 4.07 8.76
CA PRO A 68 -9.66 3.26 9.14
C PRO A 68 -9.76 3.16 10.65
N SER A 69 -10.97 3.31 11.17
CA SER A 69 -11.34 2.95 12.52
C SER A 69 -11.66 1.46 12.62
N GLN A 70 -11.73 0.92 13.81
CA GLN A 70 -11.97 -0.52 13.99
C GLN A 70 -13.30 -1.00 13.38
N ASN A 71 -14.36 -0.20 13.47
CA ASN A 71 -15.67 -0.55 12.88
C ASN A 71 -15.60 -0.62 11.33
N GLN A 72 -14.79 0.22 10.69
CA GLN A 72 -14.55 0.15 9.25
C GLN A 72 -13.78 -1.13 8.87
N LEU A 73 -12.80 -1.55 9.66
CA LEU A 73 -12.11 -2.82 9.43
C LEU A 73 -13.04 -4.04 9.66
N ILE A 74 -13.95 -3.96 10.62
CA ILE A 74 -15.00 -4.95 10.83
C ILE A 74 -15.93 -5.01 9.61
N PHE A 75 -16.31 -3.86 9.04
CA PHE A 75 -17.10 -3.83 7.80
C PHE A 75 -16.43 -4.63 6.68
N PHE A 76 -15.12 -4.46 6.46
CA PHE A 76 -14.40 -5.26 5.46
C PHE A 76 -14.39 -6.74 5.80
N LYS A 77 -14.16 -7.11 7.05
CA LYS A 77 -14.18 -8.50 7.50
C LYS A 77 -15.54 -9.19 7.26
N ASP A 78 -16.63 -8.46 7.52
CA ASP A 78 -17.98 -9.04 7.50
C ASP A 78 -18.56 -9.09 6.08
N ASN A 79 -18.17 -8.16 5.20
CA ASN A 79 -18.69 -8.08 3.84
C ASN A 79 -17.75 -8.63 2.76
N PHE A 80 -16.45 -8.77 3.04
CA PHE A 80 -15.43 -9.20 2.08
C PHE A 80 -14.56 -10.32 2.66
N SER A 81 -15.07 -11.55 2.68
CA SER A 81 -14.40 -12.71 3.30
C SER A 81 -12.99 -13.01 2.76
N GLN A 82 -12.69 -12.53 1.53
CA GLN A 82 -11.37 -12.65 0.92
C GLN A 82 -10.36 -11.66 1.50
N TYR A 83 -10.78 -10.53 2.08
CA TYR A 83 -9.87 -9.54 2.63
C TYR A 83 -9.53 -9.81 4.09
N LYS A 84 -8.27 -9.65 4.40
CA LYS A 84 -7.68 -9.65 5.75
C LYS A 84 -6.77 -8.45 5.86
N TRP A 85 -6.38 -8.08 7.08
CA TRP A 85 -5.44 -6.98 7.28
C TRP A 85 -4.36 -7.29 8.31
N VAL A 86 -3.26 -6.53 8.25
CA VAL A 86 -2.24 -6.38 9.28
C VAL A 86 -2.11 -4.90 9.62
N GLY A 87 -1.73 -4.60 10.84
CA GLY A 87 -1.70 -3.27 11.43
C GLY A 87 -2.52 -3.21 12.70
N VAL A 88 -2.30 -2.18 13.50
CA VAL A 88 -2.90 -1.99 14.83
C VAL A 88 -3.36 -0.55 15.01
N GLY A 89 -4.24 -0.30 15.99
CA GLY A 89 -4.67 1.04 16.37
C GLY A 89 -3.50 1.85 16.94
N ARG A 90 -3.37 3.08 16.49
CA ARG A 90 -2.19 3.94 16.76
C ARG A 90 -2.03 4.33 18.24
N ASN A 91 -3.13 4.32 19.03
CA ASN A 91 -3.10 4.82 20.40
C ASN A 91 -2.63 3.78 21.43
N ASP A 92 -2.92 2.49 21.19
CA ASP A 92 -2.63 1.43 22.17
C ASP A 92 -1.84 0.24 21.58
N GLY A 93 -1.55 0.30 20.29
CA GLY A 93 -0.93 -0.83 19.58
C GLY A 93 -1.85 -2.05 19.45
N LYS A 94 -3.16 -1.86 19.59
CA LYS A 94 -4.17 -2.92 19.48
C LYS A 94 -5.38 -2.47 18.68
N LYS A 95 -6.33 -1.74 19.30
CA LYS A 95 -7.63 -1.45 18.71
C LYS A 95 -8.06 0.02 18.82
N LEU A 96 -7.38 0.82 19.62
CA LEU A 96 -7.75 2.21 19.89
C LEU A 96 -7.07 3.18 18.92
N GLY A 97 -7.83 4.18 18.49
CA GLY A 97 -7.43 5.17 17.52
C GLY A 97 -7.56 4.66 16.08
N GLU A 98 -7.20 5.51 15.15
CA GLU A 98 -7.16 5.18 13.74
C GLU A 98 -6.04 4.17 13.45
N PHE A 99 -6.23 3.39 12.41
CA PHE A 99 -5.23 2.46 11.94
C PHE A 99 -4.50 3.04 10.72
N THR A 100 -3.27 2.64 10.58
CA THR A 100 -2.60 2.53 9.30
C THR A 100 -2.43 1.05 9.07
N CYS A 101 -3.02 0.48 8.02
CA CYS A 101 -3.03 -0.96 7.84
C CYS A 101 -2.77 -1.36 6.38
N ILE A 102 -2.38 -2.62 6.19
CA ILE A 102 -2.32 -3.27 4.88
C ILE A 102 -3.47 -4.27 4.83
N LEU A 103 -4.50 -3.95 4.03
CA LEU A 103 -5.59 -4.86 3.69
C LEU A 103 -5.16 -5.67 2.46
N TYR A 104 -5.41 -6.98 2.44
CA TYR A 104 -4.95 -7.85 1.36
C TYR A 104 -5.97 -8.93 1.00
N ASN A 105 -6.07 -9.22 -0.30
CA ASN A 105 -6.89 -10.29 -0.83
C ASN A 105 -6.22 -11.65 -0.59
N SER A 106 -6.67 -12.35 0.45
CA SER A 106 -6.08 -13.62 0.89
C SER A 106 -6.24 -14.77 -0.11
N LYS A 107 -7.06 -14.62 -1.17
CA LYS A 107 -7.14 -15.55 -2.29
C LYS A 107 -5.99 -15.36 -3.29
N LYS A 108 -5.48 -14.15 -3.43
CA LYS A 108 -4.43 -13.74 -4.38
C LYS A 108 -3.04 -13.75 -3.76
N VAL A 109 -2.92 -13.21 -2.56
CA VAL A 109 -1.64 -13.06 -1.87
C VAL A 109 -1.64 -13.73 -0.50
N SER A 110 -0.46 -13.92 0.07
CA SER A 110 -0.25 -14.28 1.47
C SER A 110 0.69 -13.31 2.12
N VAL A 111 0.48 -13.05 3.41
CA VAL A 111 1.32 -12.18 4.23
C VAL A 111 2.22 -13.03 5.11
N GLY A 112 3.51 -12.75 5.06
CA GLY A 112 4.54 -13.36 5.90
C GLY A 112 4.86 -12.49 7.12
N LYS A 113 6.16 -12.19 7.32
CA LYS A 113 6.58 -11.27 8.38
C LYS A 113 5.91 -9.92 8.18
N ASN A 114 5.45 -9.32 9.26
CA ASN A 114 4.81 -8.02 9.27
C ASN A 114 4.96 -7.35 10.63
N GLY A 115 4.70 -6.06 10.70
CA GLY A 115 4.73 -5.29 11.94
C GLY A 115 4.26 -3.87 11.75
N THR A 116 4.15 -3.16 12.87
CA THR A 116 3.83 -1.73 12.92
C THR A 116 4.90 -1.04 13.74
N PHE A 117 5.30 0.16 13.33
CA PHE A 117 6.15 1.03 14.11
C PHE A 117 5.59 2.44 14.15
N TRP A 118 5.87 3.14 15.25
CA TRP A 118 5.44 4.53 15.45
C TRP A 118 6.49 5.48 14.89
N LEU A 119 6.02 6.55 14.26
CA LEU A 119 6.88 7.60 13.72
C LEU A 119 7.33 8.52 14.87
N SER A 120 8.31 8.04 15.64
CA SER A 120 8.82 8.71 16.85
C SER A 120 10.21 8.19 17.21
N ASP A 121 10.82 8.78 18.24
CA ASP A 121 12.11 8.31 18.81
C ASP A 121 11.98 6.94 19.51
N THR A 122 10.75 6.47 19.77
CA THR A 122 10.48 5.15 20.37
C THR A 122 9.55 4.32 19.48
N PRO A 123 10.02 3.88 18.29
CA PRO A 123 9.16 3.32 17.25
C PRO A 123 8.52 1.97 17.60
N ASP A 124 9.02 1.27 18.61
CA ASP A 124 8.57 -0.09 18.94
C ASP A 124 7.36 -0.13 19.89
N LYS A 125 6.81 1.03 20.25
CA LYS A 125 5.66 1.15 21.17
C LYS A 125 4.82 2.39 20.82
N PRO A 126 3.52 2.42 21.24
CA PRO A 126 2.69 3.62 21.10
C PRO A 126 3.36 4.86 21.67
N SER A 127 3.57 5.85 20.82
CA SER A 127 4.27 7.08 21.14
C SER A 127 3.96 8.18 20.14
N PHE A 128 4.17 9.42 20.58
CA PHE A 128 4.06 10.63 19.76
C PHE A 128 5.45 11.00 19.28
N GLY A 129 5.57 11.40 18.02
CA GLY A 129 6.84 11.82 17.42
C GLY A 129 6.96 13.33 17.30
N TRP A 130 8.10 13.87 17.66
CA TRP A 130 8.63 15.17 17.24
C TRP A 130 7.58 16.30 17.12
N GLU A 131 6.89 16.59 18.22
CA GLU A 131 5.85 17.63 18.31
C GLU A 131 4.54 17.34 17.55
N ALA A 132 4.32 16.08 17.14
CA ALA A 132 3.06 15.67 16.54
C ALA A 132 1.90 15.72 17.56
N ASP A 133 0.75 16.19 17.12
CA ASP A 133 -0.45 16.29 17.98
C ASP A 133 -1.06 14.91 18.28
N HIS A 134 -0.72 13.90 17.47
CA HIS A 134 -1.15 12.51 17.68
C HIS A 134 -0.14 11.49 17.15
N ALA A 135 -0.32 10.25 17.59
CA ALA A 135 0.55 9.16 17.17
C ALA A 135 0.37 8.86 15.67
N CYS A 136 1.46 8.84 14.93
CA CYS A 136 1.50 8.39 13.53
C CYS A 136 2.22 7.06 13.43
N THR A 137 1.81 6.22 12.51
CA THR A 137 2.37 4.87 12.35
C THR A 137 2.67 4.55 10.90
N ALA A 138 3.61 3.62 10.73
CA ALA A 138 3.79 2.90 9.49
C ALA A 138 3.66 1.39 9.75
N VAL A 139 2.99 0.70 8.85
CA VAL A 139 2.85 -0.75 8.87
C VAL A 139 3.62 -1.34 7.70
N TRP A 140 4.28 -2.47 7.92
CA TRP A 140 5.03 -3.17 6.89
C TRP A 140 4.65 -4.64 6.82
N ALA A 141 4.81 -5.25 5.66
CA ALA A 141 4.59 -6.68 5.45
C ALA A 141 5.43 -7.21 4.28
N VAL A 142 5.86 -8.46 4.41
CA VAL A 142 6.32 -9.26 3.28
C VAL A 142 5.09 -9.91 2.64
N ILE A 143 4.81 -9.53 1.41
CA ILE A 143 3.66 -10.00 0.62
C ILE A 143 4.18 -11.00 -0.41
N LYS A 144 3.53 -12.16 -0.53
CA LYS A 144 3.83 -13.17 -1.54
C LYS A 144 2.64 -13.35 -2.48
N ASP A 145 2.84 -13.11 -3.75
CA ASP A 145 1.89 -13.48 -4.80
C ASP A 145 1.78 -15.00 -4.89
N LYS A 146 0.57 -15.53 -4.76
CA LYS A 146 0.34 -16.98 -4.79
C LYS A 146 0.46 -17.58 -6.18
N LYS A 147 0.23 -16.80 -7.22
CA LYS A 147 0.30 -17.24 -8.61
C LYS A 147 1.77 -17.43 -9.05
N SER A 148 2.57 -16.41 -8.94
CA SER A 148 3.98 -16.46 -9.33
C SER A 148 4.89 -17.03 -8.23
N GLY A 149 4.49 -16.91 -6.94
CA GLY A 149 5.30 -17.19 -5.76
C GLY A 149 6.40 -16.15 -5.53
N ASN A 150 6.41 -15.03 -6.28
CA ASN A 150 7.29 -13.91 -6.04
C ASN A 150 6.83 -13.14 -4.80
N SER A 151 7.75 -12.42 -4.18
CA SER A 151 7.46 -11.64 -2.98
C SER A 151 7.93 -10.21 -3.13
N PHE A 152 7.27 -9.30 -2.44
CA PHE A 152 7.68 -7.91 -2.31
C PHE A 152 7.49 -7.44 -0.87
N PHE A 153 8.16 -6.36 -0.52
CA PHE A 153 8.06 -5.70 0.77
C PHE A 153 7.14 -4.50 0.62
N MET A 154 6.10 -4.42 1.42
CA MET A 154 5.17 -3.31 1.40
C MET A 154 5.26 -2.53 2.70
N VAL A 155 5.25 -1.21 2.58
CA VAL A 155 5.06 -0.28 3.70
C VAL A 155 3.89 0.62 3.38
N ASN A 156 3.03 0.84 4.36
CA ASN A 156 1.96 1.82 4.30
C ASN A 156 2.09 2.77 5.48
N THR A 157 1.94 4.06 5.25
CA THR A 157 2.06 5.10 6.27
C THR A 157 0.98 6.15 6.15
N HIS A 158 0.77 6.89 7.24
CA HIS A 158 0.06 8.15 7.23
C HIS A 158 0.90 9.17 7.99
N ILE A 159 1.48 10.12 7.25
CA ILE A 159 2.28 11.21 7.79
C ILE A 159 1.34 12.40 7.95
N ASP A 160 1.22 12.92 9.16
CA ASP A 160 0.32 14.01 9.45
C ASP A 160 0.79 15.36 8.86
N VAL A 161 -0.12 16.34 8.89
CA VAL A 161 0.15 17.73 8.45
C VAL A 161 1.06 18.49 9.41
N ASP A 162 1.38 17.91 10.57
CA ASP A 162 2.28 18.47 11.58
C ASP A 162 3.62 18.93 10.98
N GLY A 163 4.32 19.76 11.70
CA GLY A 163 5.46 20.57 11.27
C GLY A 163 6.49 19.93 10.33
N ALA A 164 7.30 20.74 9.72
CA ALA A 164 8.35 20.32 8.77
C ALA A 164 9.32 19.31 9.41
N GLU A 165 9.66 19.51 10.68
CA GLU A 165 10.56 18.63 11.42
C GLU A 165 9.99 17.21 11.57
N PHE A 166 8.72 17.10 11.96
CA PHE A 166 8.04 15.79 12.07
C PHE A 166 8.08 15.06 10.74
N ARG A 167 7.68 15.70 9.65
CA ARG A 167 7.61 15.07 8.32
C ARG A 167 8.98 14.61 7.82
N GLY A 168 10.02 15.41 8.02
CA GLY A 168 11.39 15.05 7.64
C GLY A 168 11.89 13.82 8.41
N LYS A 169 11.78 13.84 9.74
CA LYS A 169 12.18 12.72 10.61
C LYS A 169 11.36 11.45 10.38
N ALA A 170 10.05 11.60 10.10
CA ALA A 170 9.19 10.47 9.77
C ALA A 170 9.65 9.76 8.48
N ILE A 171 9.99 10.52 7.44
CA ILE A 171 10.53 9.96 6.18
C ILE A 171 11.86 9.26 6.43
N GLU A 172 12.79 9.90 7.13
CA GLU A 172 14.09 9.30 7.46
C GLU A 172 13.92 7.98 8.21
N LEU A 173 13.03 7.94 9.21
CA LEU A 173 12.74 6.72 9.97
C LEU A 173 12.11 5.63 9.09
N ILE A 174 11.17 5.97 8.22
CA ILE A 174 10.53 5.01 7.29
C ILE A 174 11.61 4.40 6.38
N LEU A 175 12.46 5.20 5.76
CA LEU A 175 13.52 4.71 4.88
C LEU A 175 14.51 3.82 5.62
N LYS A 176 14.95 4.23 6.81
CA LYS A 176 15.81 3.44 7.69
C LYS A 176 15.16 2.09 8.04
N LYS A 177 13.87 2.09 8.41
CA LYS A 177 13.13 0.86 8.74
C LYS A 177 12.94 -0.06 7.53
N ILE A 178 12.77 0.47 6.33
CA ILE A 178 12.76 -0.33 5.10
C ILE A 178 14.09 -1.07 4.94
N ASP A 179 15.23 -0.38 5.08
CA ASP A 179 16.55 -0.98 4.93
C ASP A 179 16.83 -2.03 6.04
N GLU A 180 16.41 -1.76 7.29
CA GLU A 180 16.58 -2.70 8.42
C GLU A 180 15.72 -3.96 8.29
N LEU A 181 14.49 -3.83 7.80
CA LEU A 181 13.48 -4.90 7.83
C LEU A 181 13.41 -5.71 6.54
N ASN A 182 13.75 -5.12 5.40
CA ASN A 182 13.79 -5.80 4.10
C ASN A 182 15.11 -6.55 3.89
N THR A 183 15.45 -7.44 4.81
CA THR A 183 16.72 -8.19 4.81
C THR A 183 16.92 -9.10 3.59
N SER A 184 15.86 -9.37 2.82
CA SER A 184 15.90 -10.18 1.61
C SER A 184 16.02 -9.35 0.33
N ASN A 185 16.18 -8.03 0.42
CA ASN A 185 16.26 -7.11 -0.71
C ASN A 185 15.11 -7.31 -1.73
N LEU A 186 13.90 -7.51 -1.23
CA LEU A 186 12.71 -7.65 -2.06
C LEU A 186 12.37 -6.32 -2.74
N PRO A 187 11.70 -6.34 -3.90
CA PRO A 187 11.06 -5.14 -4.43
C PRO A 187 10.19 -4.46 -3.37
N VAL A 188 10.15 -3.14 -3.33
CA VAL A 188 9.46 -2.37 -2.28
C VAL A 188 8.35 -1.52 -2.88
N VAL A 189 7.19 -1.55 -2.23
CA VAL A 189 6.10 -0.58 -2.42
C VAL A 189 5.93 0.22 -1.13
N LEU A 190 5.97 1.54 -1.24
CA LEU A 190 5.66 2.47 -0.15
C LEU A 190 4.43 3.27 -0.54
N THR A 191 3.32 3.04 0.17
CA THR A 191 2.04 3.74 -0.01
C THR A 191 1.75 4.65 1.17
N GLY A 192 0.91 5.67 0.95
CA GLY A 192 0.42 6.46 2.06
C GLY A 192 -0.14 7.82 1.69
N GLY A 193 -0.83 8.42 2.68
CA GLY A 193 -1.07 9.84 2.77
C GLY A 193 0.18 10.51 3.33
N PHE A 194 0.92 11.20 2.51
CA PHE A 194 2.15 11.88 2.93
C PHE A 194 1.89 13.32 3.39
N ASN A 195 0.69 13.84 3.10
CA ASN A 195 0.34 15.24 3.34
C ASN A 195 1.35 16.23 2.72
N MET A 196 1.95 15.83 1.61
CA MET A 196 2.94 16.59 0.84
C MET A 196 2.70 16.37 -0.65
N GLU A 197 2.69 17.46 -1.42
CA GLU A 197 2.68 17.39 -2.89
C GLU A 197 4.01 16.77 -3.38
N GLU A 198 4.01 16.21 -4.58
CA GLU A 198 5.17 15.48 -5.13
C GLU A 198 6.45 16.34 -5.25
N ASP A 199 6.30 17.63 -5.47
CA ASP A 199 7.43 18.58 -5.58
C ASP A 199 7.96 19.06 -4.22
N ASN A 200 7.34 18.64 -3.11
CA ASN A 200 7.81 18.98 -1.78
C ASN A 200 9.23 18.44 -1.54
N LEU A 201 10.13 19.32 -1.11
CA LEU A 201 11.54 18.99 -0.90
C LEU A 201 11.78 17.93 0.17
N MET A 202 10.86 17.75 1.12
CA MET A 202 10.96 16.70 2.14
C MET A 202 10.78 15.29 1.54
N LEU A 203 10.18 15.15 0.36
CA LEU A 203 10.11 13.88 -0.37
C LEU A 203 11.40 13.58 -1.16
N ALA A 204 12.40 14.47 -1.19
CA ALA A 204 13.65 14.23 -1.92
C ALA A 204 14.32 12.91 -1.52
N PRO A 205 14.49 12.54 -0.22
CA PRO A 205 15.11 11.27 0.16
C PRO A 205 14.35 10.05 -0.35
N VAL A 206 13.01 10.13 -0.42
CA VAL A 206 12.19 9.06 -1.02
C VAL A 206 12.47 8.96 -2.51
N LYS A 207 12.45 10.09 -3.22
CA LYS A 207 12.66 10.14 -4.69
C LYS A 207 14.07 9.76 -5.13
N GLU A 208 15.06 9.87 -4.27
CA GLU A 208 16.43 9.38 -4.53
C GLU A 208 16.49 7.86 -4.59
N SER A 209 15.63 7.16 -3.83
CA SER A 209 15.65 5.70 -3.69
C SER A 209 14.49 4.99 -4.38
N PHE A 210 13.40 5.69 -4.65
CA PHE A 210 12.14 5.17 -5.20
C PHE A 210 11.68 5.97 -6.40
N GLN A 211 10.90 5.33 -7.26
CA GLN A 211 10.16 5.98 -8.34
C GLN A 211 8.71 6.19 -7.90
N ASN A 212 8.11 7.33 -8.25
CA ASN A 212 6.67 7.50 -8.09
C ASN A 212 5.94 6.71 -9.19
N ALA A 213 5.05 5.80 -8.80
CA ALA A 213 4.31 4.96 -9.75
C ALA A 213 3.54 5.81 -10.77
N ARG A 214 2.99 6.97 -10.36
CA ARG A 214 2.30 7.91 -11.26
C ARG A 214 3.20 8.38 -12.40
N THR A 215 4.48 8.64 -12.15
CA THR A 215 5.39 9.23 -13.14
C THR A 215 6.03 8.19 -14.07
N VAL A 216 6.08 6.92 -13.64
CA VAL A 216 6.73 5.85 -14.41
C VAL A 216 5.77 4.85 -15.06
N ALA A 217 4.48 4.95 -14.76
CA ALA A 217 3.46 4.08 -15.37
C ALA A 217 3.32 4.32 -16.88
N PHE A 218 3.09 3.25 -17.64
CA PHE A 218 2.80 3.36 -19.08
C PHE A 218 1.49 4.09 -19.36
N GLN A 219 0.48 3.86 -18.49
CA GLN A 219 -0.79 4.59 -18.49
C GLN A 219 -0.93 5.29 -17.15
N THR A 220 -1.20 6.58 -17.16
CA THR A 220 -1.30 7.38 -15.95
C THR A 220 -2.30 8.51 -16.11
N ASP A 221 -2.67 9.12 -15.00
CA ASP A 221 -3.48 10.33 -14.94
C ASP A 221 -2.79 11.42 -14.12
N ASP A 222 -3.31 12.64 -14.16
CA ASP A 222 -2.85 13.79 -13.38
C ASP A 222 -3.92 14.30 -12.41
N VAL A 223 -4.81 13.40 -11.96
CA VAL A 223 -5.94 13.73 -11.08
C VAL A 223 -5.47 13.94 -9.64
N ARG A 224 -6.10 14.88 -8.95
CA ARG A 224 -5.84 15.20 -7.55
C ARG A 224 -6.38 14.10 -6.63
N THR A 225 -5.66 13.84 -5.54
CA THR A 225 -6.02 12.76 -4.60
C THR A 225 -6.85 13.26 -3.43
N TYR A 226 -6.50 14.41 -2.85
CA TYR A 226 -7.27 15.02 -1.77
C TYR A 226 -8.16 16.13 -2.29
N HIS A 227 -9.45 16.06 -1.98
CA HIS A 227 -10.45 17.03 -2.45
C HIS A 227 -11.38 17.56 -1.35
N ASN A 228 -11.29 17.03 -0.11
CA ASN A 228 -12.14 17.44 1.02
C ASN A 228 -13.60 17.65 0.57
N TYR A 229 -14.19 16.63 -0.04
CA TYR A 229 -15.55 16.64 -0.60
C TYR A 229 -15.79 17.81 -1.58
N GLY A 230 -14.81 18.07 -2.45
CA GLY A 230 -14.88 19.09 -3.50
C GLY A 230 -14.48 20.51 -3.09
N LYS A 231 -13.88 20.70 -1.92
CA LYS A 231 -13.48 22.02 -1.40
C LYS A 231 -12.03 22.37 -1.68
N VAL A 232 -11.16 21.40 -1.88
CA VAL A 232 -9.71 21.57 -2.11
C VAL A 232 -9.25 20.68 -3.27
N SER A 233 -7.97 20.82 -3.68
CA SER A 233 -7.45 20.07 -4.82
C SER A 233 -5.93 19.91 -4.66
N GLN A 234 -5.49 18.75 -4.09
CA GLN A 234 -4.09 18.45 -3.80
C GLN A 234 -3.74 17.01 -4.18
N LYS A 235 -2.46 16.75 -4.51
CA LYS A 235 -1.89 15.42 -4.75
C LYS A 235 -0.98 15.05 -3.58
N ILE A 236 -1.52 14.51 -2.52
CA ILE A 236 -0.81 14.24 -1.27
C ILE A 236 -0.75 12.76 -0.89
N ASP A 237 -1.39 11.91 -1.68
CA ASP A 237 -1.33 10.47 -1.57
C ASP A 237 -0.42 9.93 -2.68
N HIS A 238 0.49 9.02 -2.33
CA HIS A 238 1.50 8.51 -3.25
C HIS A 238 1.65 7.00 -3.17
N ILE A 239 2.07 6.41 -4.29
CA ILE A 239 2.60 5.04 -4.39
C ILE A 239 4.02 5.16 -4.94
N PHE A 240 5.01 4.90 -4.10
CA PHE A 240 6.41 4.84 -4.48
C PHE A 240 6.84 3.38 -4.64
N ILE A 241 7.64 3.09 -5.65
CA ILE A 241 8.09 1.74 -5.99
C ILE A 241 9.60 1.66 -6.16
N LYS A 242 10.19 0.49 -5.84
CA LYS A 242 11.60 0.19 -6.04
C LYS A 242 11.76 -1.29 -6.40
N GLY A 243 12.52 -1.60 -7.46
CA GLY A 243 12.87 -2.98 -7.83
C GLY A 243 11.76 -3.77 -8.51
N PHE A 244 10.66 -3.14 -8.94
CA PHE A 244 9.67 -3.75 -9.83
C PHE A 244 10.14 -3.66 -11.29
N SER A 245 9.76 -4.64 -12.11
CA SER A 245 10.15 -4.68 -13.53
C SER A 245 9.48 -3.58 -14.34
N SER A 246 8.22 -3.25 -14.03
CA SER A 246 7.48 -2.13 -14.63
C SER A 246 6.23 -1.77 -13.82
N CYS A 247 5.71 -0.56 -14.08
CA CYS A 247 4.38 -0.12 -13.68
C CYS A 247 3.54 0.01 -14.95
N LEU A 248 2.50 -0.83 -15.11
CA LEU A 248 1.67 -0.84 -16.32
C LEU A 248 0.68 0.30 -16.31
N GLU A 249 0.05 0.55 -15.17
CA GLU A 249 -0.99 1.55 -15.01
C GLU A 249 -0.90 2.19 -13.63
N PHE A 250 -1.17 3.47 -13.59
CA PHE A 250 -1.51 4.23 -12.38
C PHE A 250 -2.83 4.93 -12.64
N LYS A 251 -3.77 4.80 -11.71
CA LYS A 251 -5.10 5.39 -11.83
C LYS A 251 -5.55 6.01 -10.52
N THR A 252 -6.13 7.20 -10.59
CA THR A 252 -6.88 7.83 -9.50
C THR A 252 -8.35 7.48 -9.66
N ILE A 253 -8.96 6.90 -8.65
CA ILE A 253 -10.34 6.42 -8.67
C ILE A 253 -11.27 7.59 -8.39
N THR A 254 -11.97 8.05 -9.43
CA THR A 254 -12.89 9.18 -9.37
C THR A 254 -14.32 8.81 -9.76
N GLU A 255 -14.55 7.54 -10.04
CA GLU A 255 -15.86 7.01 -10.38
C GLU A 255 -16.84 7.20 -9.22
N ARG A 256 -18.10 7.42 -9.58
CA ARG A 256 -19.19 7.47 -8.60
C ARG A 256 -19.69 6.07 -8.33
N TYR A 257 -19.81 5.74 -7.06
CA TYR A 257 -20.33 4.46 -6.61
C TYR A 257 -21.66 4.65 -5.86
N GLY A 258 -22.69 3.99 -6.38
CA GLY A 258 -24.06 4.21 -5.90
C GLY A 258 -24.55 5.64 -6.20
N ASP A 259 -25.22 6.24 -5.24
CA ASP A 259 -25.80 7.59 -5.34
C ASP A 259 -24.87 8.69 -4.80
N ARG A 260 -23.63 8.33 -4.41
CA ARG A 260 -22.67 9.25 -3.78
C ARG A 260 -21.65 9.79 -4.75
N ALA A 261 -21.29 11.05 -4.55
CA ALA A 261 -20.21 11.68 -5.31
C ALA A 261 -18.82 11.22 -4.84
N TYR A 262 -18.69 10.82 -3.56
CA TYR A 262 -17.42 10.55 -2.93
C TYR A 262 -17.46 9.29 -2.06
N VAL A 263 -16.44 8.48 -2.14
CA VAL A 263 -16.19 7.32 -1.24
C VAL A 263 -15.41 7.74 0.03
N SER A 264 -14.65 8.83 -0.05
CA SER A 264 -13.87 9.45 1.01
C SER A 264 -13.70 10.94 0.70
N ASP A 265 -13.01 11.71 1.50
CA ASP A 265 -12.48 13.04 1.17
C ASP A 265 -11.19 12.98 0.35
N HIS A 266 -10.64 11.75 0.17
CA HIS A 266 -9.58 11.41 -0.76
C HIS A 266 -10.09 10.49 -1.87
N ASN A 267 -9.57 10.66 -3.08
CA ASN A 267 -9.68 9.68 -4.15
C ASN A 267 -8.66 8.57 -3.93
N PRO A 268 -9.05 7.29 -3.91
CA PRO A 268 -8.07 6.20 -3.89
C PRO A 268 -7.19 6.23 -5.14
N ILE A 269 -5.95 5.80 -5.01
CA ILE A 269 -5.03 5.62 -6.13
C ILE A 269 -4.61 4.16 -6.22
N ILE A 270 -4.45 3.66 -7.43
CA ILE A 270 -4.07 2.26 -7.67
C ILE A 270 -2.98 2.18 -8.73
N ALA A 271 -2.04 1.25 -8.53
CA ALA A 271 -0.99 0.93 -9.49
C ALA A 271 -1.01 -0.56 -9.82
N THR A 272 -0.79 -0.90 -11.10
CA THR A 272 -0.58 -2.27 -11.58
C THR A 272 0.91 -2.47 -11.83
N LEU A 273 1.55 -3.30 -11.00
CA LEU A 273 2.99 -3.52 -10.95
C LEU A 273 3.36 -4.91 -11.45
N ILE A 274 4.48 -5.04 -12.15
CA ILE A 274 5.05 -6.32 -12.58
C ILE A 274 6.20 -6.73 -11.65
N LEU A 275 6.04 -7.92 -11.04
CA LEU A 275 7.02 -8.55 -10.14
C LEU A 275 8.08 -9.33 -10.89
#